data_f5514810eb6f0d036be9febae5955131
#
_entry.id   f5514810eb6f0d036be9febae5955131
#
_cell.length_a   1.000
_cell.length_b   1.000
_cell.length_c   1.000
_cell.angle_alpha   90.00
_cell.angle_beta   90.00
_cell.angle_gamma   90.00
#
_symmetry.space_group_name_H-M   'P 1'
#
loop_
_entity.id
_entity.type
_entity.pdbx_description
1 polymer ?
#
loop_
_entity_poly.entity_id
_entity_poly.type
_entity_poly.pdbx_seq_one_letter_code
_entity_poly.pdbx_strand_id
1 'polypeptide(L)'
;MDKKELSSLIVNVKDYPRSGILFKDITPMLNNAEAYNYAIDEMLSIIKKLYPDVTHIVSPEARGFCFGCPIAVRGGYNFVPVRKPKKLPRETNTVTYDLEYDTETLCIHKDALKEGDVVVAVDDILATGGTVMAIETLVKDSKATLKAFVLLGEIKGLLGSNFTKLPIHSVVEL
;
A
#
# COMPACT_ATOMS: atom_id res chain seq x y z
N MET A 1 6.11 20.59 -9.53
CA MET A 1 6.66 19.76 -8.42
C MET A 1 7.49 18.62 -8.99
N ASP A 2 8.58 18.25 -8.32
CA ASP A 2 9.39 17.08 -8.65
C ASP A 2 9.47 16.09 -7.47
N LYS A 3 10.13 14.95 -7.68
CA LYS A 3 10.24 13.88 -6.65
C LYS A 3 11.04 14.33 -5.42
N LYS A 4 12.01 15.24 -5.58
CA LYS A 4 12.81 15.76 -4.48
C LYS A 4 11.99 16.71 -3.60
N GLU A 5 11.21 17.57 -4.24
CA GLU A 5 10.27 18.46 -3.54
C GLU A 5 9.22 17.64 -2.80
N LEU A 6 8.65 16.60 -3.44
CA LEU A 6 7.71 15.69 -2.80
C LEU A 6 8.31 15.01 -1.57
N SER A 7 9.52 14.46 -1.69
CA SER A 7 10.23 13.79 -0.58
C SER A 7 10.49 14.74 0.60
N SER A 8 10.76 16.02 0.34
CA SER A 8 11.00 17.02 1.39
C SER A 8 9.79 17.31 2.27
N LEU A 9 8.59 16.97 1.82
CA LEU A 9 7.34 17.09 2.57
C LEU A 9 7.02 15.86 3.44
N ILE A 10 7.86 14.82 3.38
CA ILE A 10 7.77 13.66 4.27
C ILE A 10 8.72 13.87 5.44
N VAL A 11 8.16 14.06 6.63
CA VAL A 11 8.92 14.49 7.81
C VAL A 11 9.38 13.29 8.63
N ASN A 12 10.64 13.32 9.05
CA ASN A 12 11.21 12.32 9.96
C ASN A 12 10.87 12.66 11.41
N VAL A 13 10.14 11.78 12.09
CA VAL A 13 9.83 11.89 13.52
C VAL A 13 10.61 10.80 14.26
N LYS A 14 11.55 11.21 15.11
CA LYS A 14 12.36 10.28 15.90
C LYS A 14 11.57 9.72 17.07
N ASP A 15 11.86 8.47 17.42
CA ASP A 15 11.33 7.80 18.60
C ASP A 15 9.78 7.72 18.63
N TYR A 16 9.14 7.53 17.48
CA TYR A 16 7.70 7.38 17.37
C TYR A 16 7.33 6.09 16.58
N PRO A 17 6.33 5.30 17.06
CA PRO A 17 5.60 5.39 18.34
C PRO A 17 6.42 4.88 19.54
N ARG A 18 7.64 4.37 19.31
CA ARG A 18 8.54 3.82 20.33
C ARG A 18 9.95 4.32 20.11
N SER A 19 10.76 4.35 21.17
CA SER A 19 12.19 4.68 21.09
C SER A 19 12.92 3.81 20.04
N GLY A 20 13.79 4.42 19.26
CA GLY A 20 14.58 3.79 18.19
C GLY A 20 13.90 3.74 16.84
N ILE A 21 12.60 4.07 16.73
CA ILE A 21 11.87 4.11 15.44
C ILE A 21 11.96 5.49 14.82
N LEU A 22 12.37 5.56 13.56
CA LEU A 22 12.29 6.76 12.73
C LEU A 22 11.02 6.71 11.88
N PHE A 23 9.96 7.34 12.36
CA PHE A 23 8.68 7.37 11.68
C PHE A 23 8.69 8.38 10.53
N LYS A 24 8.12 8.01 9.41
CA LYS A 24 7.94 8.87 8.24
C LYS A 24 6.52 9.45 8.26
N ASP A 25 6.41 10.71 8.62
CA ASP A 25 5.13 11.43 8.64
C ASP A 25 4.82 12.02 7.27
N ILE A 26 3.74 11.54 6.66
CA ILE A 26 3.24 11.99 5.35
C ILE A 26 2.20 13.10 5.46
N THR A 27 1.79 13.49 6.68
CA THR A 27 0.69 14.43 6.85
C THR A 27 0.97 15.83 6.28
N PRO A 28 2.21 16.37 6.33
CA PRO A 28 2.51 17.63 5.65
C PRO A 28 2.33 17.56 4.14
N MET A 29 2.69 16.42 3.53
CA MET A 29 2.47 16.18 2.10
C MET A 29 0.98 16.08 1.76
N LEU A 30 0.19 15.37 2.59
CA LEU A 30 -1.26 15.28 2.40
C LEU A 30 -1.97 16.64 2.56
N ASN A 31 -1.43 17.54 3.41
CA ASN A 31 -1.94 18.90 3.60
C ASN A 31 -1.49 19.89 2.51
N ASN A 32 -0.79 19.43 1.49
CA ASN A 32 -0.40 20.20 0.32
C ASN A 32 -1.07 19.62 -0.94
N ALA A 33 -2.09 20.29 -1.46
CA ALA A 33 -2.89 19.78 -2.57
C ALA A 33 -2.09 19.52 -3.84
N GLU A 34 -1.06 20.32 -4.14
CA GLU A 34 -0.19 20.10 -5.29
C GLU A 34 0.64 18.83 -5.11
N ALA A 35 1.28 18.66 -3.94
CA ALA A 35 2.08 17.50 -3.62
C ALA A 35 1.26 16.20 -3.61
N TYR A 36 0.08 16.26 -3.02
CA TYR A 36 -0.80 15.10 -2.95
C TYR A 36 -1.29 14.69 -4.35
N ASN A 37 -1.72 15.65 -5.18
CA ASN A 37 -2.09 15.36 -6.56
C ASN A 37 -0.92 14.78 -7.37
N TYR A 38 0.28 15.37 -7.24
CA TYR A 38 1.48 14.87 -7.90
C TYR A 38 1.80 13.42 -7.51
N ALA A 39 1.73 13.09 -6.21
CA ALA A 39 1.94 11.72 -5.73
C ALA A 39 0.94 10.73 -6.34
N ILE A 40 -0.36 11.09 -6.36
CA ILE A 40 -1.41 10.25 -6.97
C ILE A 40 -1.17 10.07 -8.48
N ASP A 41 -0.80 11.13 -9.20
CA ASP A 41 -0.58 11.08 -10.63
C ASP A 41 0.64 10.21 -10.99
N GLU A 42 1.73 10.30 -10.24
CA GLU A 42 2.91 9.45 -10.42
C GLU A 42 2.59 7.97 -10.18
N MET A 43 1.92 7.64 -9.06
CA MET A 43 1.53 6.26 -8.75
C MET A 43 0.57 5.70 -9.80
N LEU A 44 -0.42 6.48 -10.23
CA LEU A 44 -1.38 6.09 -11.27
C LEU A 44 -0.70 5.90 -12.63
N SER A 45 0.28 6.74 -12.96
CA SER A 45 1.08 6.61 -14.19
C SER A 45 1.85 5.30 -14.23
N ILE A 46 2.46 4.89 -13.11
CA ILE A 46 3.13 3.59 -12.98
C ILE A 46 2.14 2.46 -13.27
N ILE A 47 0.97 2.47 -12.64
CA ILE A 47 -0.05 1.43 -12.80
C ILE A 47 -0.51 1.35 -14.27
N LYS A 48 -0.92 2.46 -14.85
CA LYS A 48 -1.41 2.49 -16.24
C LYS A 48 -0.38 2.05 -17.27
N LYS A 49 0.89 2.41 -17.05
CA LYS A 49 1.98 2.10 -17.98
C LYS A 49 2.43 0.65 -17.90
N LEU A 50 2.56 0.11 -16.68
CA LEU A 50 3.17 -1.21 -16.46
C LEU A 50 2.13 -2.33 -16.32
N TYR A 51 0.91 -2.01 -15.92
CA TYR A 51 -0.16 -2.98 -15.60
C TYR A 51 -1.50 -2.58 -16.23
N PRO A 52 -1.58 -2.51 -17.57
CA PRO A 52 -2.78 -2.02 -18.27
C PRO A 52 -4.01 -2.93 -18.12
N ASP A 53 -3.82 -4.16 -17.67
CA ASP A 53 -4.85 -5.17 -17.44
C ASP A 53 -5.43 -5.16 -16.01
N VAL A 54 -4.99 -4.24 -15.14
CA VAL A 54 -5.47 -4.13 -13.77
C VAL A 54 -6.94 -3.78 -13.70
N THR A 55 -7.66 -4.51 -12.86
CA THR A 55 -9.09 -4.32 -12.59
C THR A 55 -9.39 -3.80 -11.19
N HIS A 56 -8.51 -4.10 -10.23
CA HIS A 56 -8.70 -3.81 -8.82
C HIS A 56 -7.48 -3.18 -8.16
N ILE A 57 -7.73 -2.20 -7.31
CA ILE A 57 -6.76 -1.65 -6.36
C ILE A 57 -7.09 -2.18 -4.97
N VAL A 58 -6.11 -2.79 -4.34
CA VAL A 58 -6.17 -3.25 -2.95
C VAL A 58 -5.32 -2.33 -2.10
N SER A 59 -5.82 -1.89 -0.94
CA SER A 59 -5.07 -0.96 -0.10
C SER A 59 -5.37 -1.16 1.39
N PRO A 60 -4.35 -1.16 2.27
CA PRO A 60 -4.55 -1.36 3.70
C PRO A 60 -4.95 -0.06 4.42
N GLU A 61 -5.74 -0.22 5.51
CA GLU A 61 -6.04 0.89 6.41
C GLU A 61 -4.79 1.34 7.17
N ALA A 62 -4.66 2.59 7.55
CA ALA A 62 -5.52 3.72 7.19
C ALA A 62 -4.85 4.60 6.13
N ARG A 63 -3.51 4.71 6.17
CA ARG A 63 -2.73 5.62 5.31
C ARG A 63 -2.73 5.18 3.85
N GLY A 64 -2.75 3.87 3.59
CA GLY A 64 -2.89 3.34 2.24
C GLY A 64 -4.16 3.84 1.54
N PHE A 65 -5.27 4.01 2.27
CA PHE A 65 -6.51 4.53 1.69
C PHE A 65 -6.39 5.94 1.11
N CYS A 66 -5.49 6.76 1.66
CA CYS A 66 -5.23 8.08 1.12
C CYS A 66 -4.76 8.02 -0.34
N PHE A 67 -4.10 6.95 -0.74
CA PHE A 67 -3.61 6.74 -2.10
C PHE A 67 -4.50 5.79 -2.90
N GLY A 68 -4.88 4.66 -2.32
CA GLY A 68 -5.67 3.64 -3.00
C GLY A 68 -7.03 4.13 -3.48
N CYS A 69 -7.77 4.88 -2.65
CA CYS A 69 -9.08 5.41 -3.03
C CYS A 69 -9.00 6.39 -4.21
N PRO A 70 -8.19 7.46 -4.16
CA PRO A 70 -8.11 8.40 -5.30
C PRO A 70 -7.54 7.76 -6.56
N ILE A 71 -6.59 6.83 -6.46
CA ILE A 71 -6.06 6.08 -7.60
C ILE A 71 -7.16 5.22 -8.25
N ALA A 72 -7.95 4.51 -7.45
CA ALA A 72 -9.04 3.70 -7.96
C ALA A 72 -10.08 4.55 -8.71
N VAL A 73 -10.51 5.66 -8.11
CA VAL A 73 -11.49 6.58 -8.74
C VAL A 73 -10.95 7.20 -10.03
N ARG A 74 -9.72 7.73 -10.02
CA ARG A 74 -9.12 8.37 -11.21
C ARG A 74 -8.73 7.39 -12.30
N GLY A 75 -8.39 6.15 -11.92
CA GLY A 75 -8.00 5.10 -12.84
C GLY A 75 -9.17 4.30 -13.41
N GLY A 76 -10.36 4.42 -12.81
CA GLY A 76 -11.53 3.61 -13.17
C GLY A 76 -11.41 2.16 -12.69
N TYR A 77 -10.72 1.92 -11.57
CA TYR A 77 -10.54 0.59 -10.97
C TYR A 77 -11.54 0.34 -9.84
N ASN A 78 -11.86 -0.92 -9.59
CA ASN A 78 -12.53 -1.32 -8.36
C ASN A 78 -11.60 -1.14 -7.16
N PHE A 79 -12.16 -0.81 -6.00
CA PHE A 79 -11.40 -0.63 -4.77
C PHE A 79 -11.74 -1.69 -3.74
N VAL A 80 -10.73 -2.36 -3.20
CA VAL A 80 -10.86 -3.37 -2.14
C VAL A 80 -10.10 -2.91 -0.90
N PRO A 81 -10.79 -2.52 0.17
CA PRO A 81 -10.16 -2.14 1.42
C PRO A 81 -9.65 -3.37 2.17
N VAL A 82 -8.37 -3.36 2.55
CA VAL A 82 -7.79 -4.29 3.51
C VAL A 82 -7.90 -3.68 4.90
N ARG A 83 -8.52 -4.39 5.81
CA ARG A 83 -8.86 -3.87 7.14
C ARG A 83 -8.36 -4.77 8.27
N LYS A 84 -8.26 -4.19 9.46
CA LYS A 84 -8.06 -4.94 10.71
C LYS A 84 -9.32 -5.72 11.09
N PRO A 85 -9.21 -6.77 11.92
CA PRO A 85 -10.35 -7.59 12.35
C PRO A 85 -11.51 -6.75 12.91
N LYS A 86 -12.74 -7.21 12.68
CA LYS A 86 -13.99 -6.58 13.14
C LYS A 86 -14.29 -5.20 12.50
N LYS A 87 -13.52 -4.78 11.48
CA LYS A 87 -13.77 -3.53 10.73
C LYS A 87 -14.58 -3.75 9.45
N LEU A 88 -14.79 -5.00 9.06
CA LEU A 88 -15.61 -5.40 7.92
C LEU A 88 -16.85 -6.17 8.44
N PRO A 89 -18.08 -5.82 7.97
CA PRO A 89 -19.32 -6.34 8.57
C PRO A 89 -19.78 -7.71 8.04
N ARG A 90 -19.18 -8.19 6.93
CA ARG A 90 -19.56 -9.48 6.31
C ARG A 90 -18.44 -10.51 6.47
N GLU A 91 -18.60 -11.73 5.95
CA GLU A 91 -17.56 -12.76 5.96
C GLU A 91 -16.26 -12.28 5.33
N THR A 92 -15.13 -12.63 5.94
CA THR A 92 -13.80 -12.19 5.53
C THR A 92 -12.85 -13.36 5.32
N ASN A 93 -11.94 -13.20 4.37
CA ASN A 93 -10.67 -13.91 4.35
C ASN A 93 -9.69 -13.15 5.25
N THR A 94 -8.95 -13.87 6.07
CA THR A 94 -8.13 -13.29 7.14
C THR A 94 -6.76 -13.92 7.14
N VAL A 95 -5.73 -13.08 7.25
CA VAL A 95 -4.32 -13.49 7.38
C VAL A 95 -3.72 -12.86 8.62
N THR A 96 -3.12 -13.66 9.47
CA THR A 96 -2.32 -13.23 10.62
C THR A 96 -0.84 -13.42 10.28
N TYR A 97 -0.03 -12.41 10.57
CA TYR A 97 1.41 -12.44 10.33
C TYR A 97 2.18 -11.85 11.50
N ASP A 98 3.37 -12.38 11.70
CA ASP A 98 4.24 -11.97 12.79
C ASP A 98 4.99 -10.69 12.42
N LEU A 99 5.04 -9.76 13.35
CA LEU A 99 5.96 -8.63 13.40
C LEU A 99 7.10 -8.96 14.36
N GLU A 100 8.14 -8.15 14.38
CA GLU A 100 9.31 -8.38 15.25
C GLU A 100 8.95 -8.52 16.73
N TYR A 101 7.89 -7.84 17.19
CA TYR A 101 7.47 -7.82 18.62
C TYR A 101 5.96 -8.01 18.82
N ASP A 102 5.21 -8.31 17.76
CA ASP A 102 3.74 -8.42 17.83
C ASP A 102 3.22 -9.24 16.65
N THR A 103 1.93 -9.56 16.65
CA THR A 103 1.22 -10.14 15.51
C THR A 103 0.20 -9.16 14.98
N GLU A 104 0.10 -9.01 13.68
CA GLU A 104 -0.98 -8.25 13.04
C GLU A 104 -1.87 -9.16 12.22
N THR A 105 -3.14 -8.79 12.14
CA THR A 105 -4.14 -9.50 11.35
C THR A 105 -4.79 -8.54 10.37
N LEU A 106 -4.84 -8.94 9.11
CA LEU A 106 -5.52 -8.21 8.04
C LEU A 106 -6.59 -9.08 7.40
N CYS A 107 -7.64 -8.45 6.93
CA CYS A 107 -8.75 -9.12 6.30
C CYS A 107 -9.33 -8.31 5.12
N ILE A 108 -9.92 -9.03 4.17
CA ILE A 108 -10.78 -8.51 3.09
C ILE A 108 -12.11 -9.25 3.13
N HIS A 109 -13.18 -8.66 2.60
CA HIS A 109 -14.41 -9.41 2.40
C HIS A 109 -14.17 -10.61 1.48
N LYS A 110 -14.76 -11.74 1.82
CA LYS A 110 -14.58 -13.02 1.11
C LYS A 110 -15.00 -12.94 -0.36
N ASP A 111 -15.95 -12.09 -0.67
CA ASP A 111 -16.50 -11.85 -2.02
C ASP A 111 -15.89 -10.62 -2.72
N ALA A 112 -14.86 -10.00 -2.12
CA ALA A 112 -14.27 -8.78 -2.67
C ALA A 112 -13.41 -9.00 -3.92
N LEU A 113 -12.80 -10.18 -4.04
CA LEU A 113 -11.97 -10.60 -5.16
C LEU A 113 -12.38 -12.02 -5.60
N LYS A 114 -12.18 -12.31 -6.88
CA LYS A 114 -12.47 -13.60 -7.49
C LYS A 114 -11.43 -13.98 -8.53
N GLU A 115 -11.49 -15.20 -8.99
CA GLU A 115 -10.68 -15.68 -10.10
C GLU A 115 -10.85 -14.83 -11.37
N GLY A 116 -9.74 -14.46 -12.00
CA GLY A 116 -9.69 -13.56 -13.15
C GLY A 116 -9.51 -12.08 -12.80
N ASP A 117 -9.68 -11.68 -11.54
CA ASP A 117 -9.38 -10.32 -11.13
C ASP A 117 -7.86 -10.08 -11.13
N VAL A 118 -7.46 -8.93 -11.66
CA VAL A 118 -6.06 -8.50 -11.73
C VAL A 118 -5.85 -7.32 -10.79
N VAL A 119 -4.94 -7.47 -9.84
CA VAL A 119 -4.80 -6.60 -8.68
C VAL A 119 -3.44 -5.91 -8.65
N VAL A 120 -3.44 -4.62 -8.31
CA VAL A 120 -2.27 -3.90 -7.81
C VAL A 120 -2.54 -3.47 -6.38
N ALA A 121 -1.59 -3.70 -5.49
CA ALA A 121 -1.63 -3.21 -4.12
C ALA A 121 -1.01 -1.82 -4.03
N VAL A 122 -1.69 -0.92 -3.33
CA VAL A 122 -1.28 0.48 -3.15
C VAL A 122 -1.17 0.79 -1.66
N ASP A 123 -0.04 1.36 -1.25
CA ASP A 123 0.17 1.82 0.12
C ASP A 123 1.01 3.11 0.15
N ASP A 124 1.18 3.68 1.33
CA ASP A 124 2.00 4.88 1.50
C ASP A 124 3.50 4.53 1.56
N ILE A 125 3.97 3.91 2.62
CA ILE A 125 5.39 3.64 2.85
C ILE A 125 5.60 2.17 3.21
N LEU A 126 6.54 1.56 2.52
CA LEU A 126 7.00 0.23 2.84
C LEU A 126 8.12 0.30 3.88
N ALA A 127 7.90 -0.36 5.03
CA ALA A 127 8.88 -0.49 6.10
C ALA A 127 9.39 -1.93 6.23
N THR A 128 8.69 -2.80 6.94
CA THR A 128 9.18 -4.15 7.30
C THR A 128 8.72 -5.27 6.37
N GLY A 129 7.80 -5.00 5.44
CA GLY A 129 7.30 -6.00 4.47
C GLY A 129 6.18 -6.93 4.97
N GLY A 130 5.83 -6.93 6.26
CA GLY A 130 4.78 -7.79 6.80
C GLY A 130 3.41 -7.56 6.11
N THR A 131 3.02 -6.31 5.93
CA THR A 131 1.79 -5.94 5.22
C THR A 131 1.78 -6.44 3.76
N VAL A 132 2.93 -6.40 3.10
CA VAL A 132 3.10 -6.90 1.73
C VAL A 132 2.79 -8.40 1.66
N MET A 133 3.39 -9.20 2.54
CA MET A 133 3.17 -10.65 2.60
C MET A 133 1.72 -11.00 2.91
N ALA A 134 1.09 -10.26 3.82
CA ALA A 134 -0.31 -10.46 4.17
C ALA A 134 -1.24 -10.16 2.99
N ILE A 135 -1.04 -9.06 2.28
CA ILE A 135 -1.82 -8.71 1.08
C ILE A 135 -1.62 -9.76 -0.02
N GLU A 136 -0.38 -10.19 -0.26
CA GLU A 136 -0.08 -11.25 -1.24
C GLU A 136 -0.86 -12.54 -0.94
N THR A 137 -0.90 -12.95 0.32
CA THR A 137 -1.65 -14.12 0.76
C THR A 137 -3.16 -13.93 0.59
N LEU A 138 -3.72 -12.79 1.03
CA LEU A 138 -5.16 -12.50 0.90
C LEU A 138 -5.63 -12.51 -0.56
N VAL A 139 -4.85 -11.91 -1.47
CA VAL A 139 -5.18 -11.91 -2.90
C VAL A 139 -5.09 -13.31 -3.50
N LYS A 140 -4.05 -14.07 -3.16
CA LYS A 140 -3.87 -15.45 -3.59
C LYS A 140 -5.01 -16.36 -3.10
N ASP A 141 -5.41 -16.26 -1.85
CA ASP A 141 -6.49 -17.05 -1.26
C ASP A 141 -7.85 -16.75 -1.92
N SER A 142 -8.01 -15.55 -2.46
CA SER A 142 -9.17 -15.14 -3.25
C SER A 142 -9.11 -15.61 -4.71
N LYS A 143 -8.04 -16.32 -5.12
CA LYS A 143 -7.76 -16.78 -6.49
C LYS A 143 -7.60 -15.64 -7.51
N ALA A 144 -7.41 -14.43 -7.06
CA ALA A 144 -7.06 -13.28 -7.89
C ALA A 144 -5.55 -13.24 -8.16
N THR A 145 -5.13 -12.43 -9.12
CA THR A 145 -3.72 -12.28 -9.50
C THR A 145 -3.18 -10.94 -9.03
N LEU A 146 -2.29 -10.95 -8.05
CA LEU A 146 -1.53 -9.75 -7.64
C LEU A 146 -0.34 -9.55 -8.58
N LYS A 147 -0.24 -8.38 -9.21
CA LYS A 147 0.82 -8.03 -10.18
C LYS A 147 2.01 -7.32 -9.54
N ALA A 148 1.74 -6.38 -8.65
CA ALA A 148 2.76 -5.50 -8.07
C ALA A 148 2.26 -4.76 -6.84
N PHE A 149 3.22 -4.12 -6.16
CA PHE A 149 2.98 -3.08 -5.16
C PHE A 149 3.42 -1.73 -5.71
N VAL A 150 2.57 -0.71 -5.55
CA VAL A 150 2.87 0.68 -5.92
C VAL A 150 2.73 1.56 -4.70
N LEU A 151 3.80 2.22 -4.31
CA LEU A 151 3.96 2.91 -3.04
C LEU A 151 4.34 4.37 -3.25
N LEU A 152 3.96 5.23 -2.31
CA LEU A 152 4.48 6.59 -2.25
C LEU A 152 6.00 6.56 -2.02
N GLY A 153 6.45 5.79 -1.04
CA GLY A 153 7.86 5.74 -0.66
C GLY A 153 8.34 4.40 -0.16
N GLU A 154 9.66 4.21 -0.28
CA GLU A 154 10.37 3.03 0.23
C GLU A 154 11.55 3.49 1.09
N ILE A 155 11.70 2.89 2.27
CA ILE A 155 12.81 3.18 3.17
C ILE A 155 13.99 2.28 2.79
N LYS A 156 15.08 2.88 2.30
CA LYS A 156 16.30 2.14 1.95
C LYS A 156 16.86 1.33 3.12
N GLY A 157 17.19 0.08 2.83
CA GLY A 157 17.94 -0.79 3.77
C GLY A 157 17.10 -1.46 4.85
N LEU A 158 15.78 -1.19 4.95
CA LEU A 158 14.90 -1.89 5.89
C LEU A 158 14.37 -3.22 5.34
N LEU A 159 14.34 -3.38 4.03
CA LEU A 159 13.84 -4.59 3.41
C LEU A 159 14.95 -5.63 3.28
N GLY A 160 14.75 -6.76 3.92
CA GLY A 160 15.48 -7.97 3.56
C GLY A 160 15.14 -8.35 2.11
N SER A 161 16.15 -8.77 1.34
CA SER A 161 16.07 -8.98 -0.11
C SER A 161 15.07 -10.05 -0.61
N ASN A 162 14.27 -10.68 0.25
CA ASN A 162 13.53 -11.90 -0.10
C ASN A 162 12.12 -12.02 0.49
N PHE A 163 11.43 -10.93 0.81
CA PHE A 163 10.08 -11.03 1.39
C PHE A 163 8.94 -11.16 0.35
N THR A 164 9.15 -10.72 -0.87
CA THR A 164 8.27 -10.98 -2.02
C THR A 164 9.07 -11.09 -3.31
N LYS A 165 8.52 -11.82 -4.29
CA LYS A 165 9.05 -11.88 -5.67
C LYS A 165 8.34 -10.93 -6.61
N LEU A 166 7.29 -10.26 -6.14
CA LEU A 166 6.54 -9.31 -6.95
C LEU A 166 7.28 -7.98 -7.08
N PRO A 167 7.11 -7.29 -8.22
CA PRO A 167 7.66 -5.97 -8.40
C PRO A 167 7.10 -4.97 -7.36
N ILE A 168 8.01 -4.15 -6.83
CA ILE A 168 7.67 -3.02 -5.97
C ILE A 168 8.13 -1.76 -6.67
N HIS A 169 7.23 -0.80 -6.81
CA HIS A 169 7.49 0.50 -7.39
C HIS A 169 7.22 1.59 -6.36
N SER A 170 8.16 2.46 -6.14
CA SER A 170 8.02 3.63 -5.27
C SER A 170 8.21 4.93 -6.05
N VAL A 171 7.46 5.96 -5.68
CA VAL A 171 7.61 7.30 -6.27
C VAL A 171 8.89 7.95 -5.76
N VAL A 172 9.17 7.83 -4.44
CA VAL A 172 10.36 8.39 -3.80
C VAL A 172 11.10 7.34 -2.98
N GLU A 173 12.41 7.55 -2.80
CA GLU A 173 13.24 6.85 -1.83
C GLU A 173 13.39 7.71 -0.56
N LEU A 174 13.35 7.08 0.64
CA LEU A 174 13.31 7.75 1.94
C LEU A 174 14.45 7.33 2.88
#